data_9adfad19db5663518a53b4728cf37b03
#
_entry.id   9adfad19db5663518a53b4728cf37b03
#
_cell.length_a   1.000
_cell.length_b   1.000
_cell.length_c   1.000
_cell.angle_alpha   90.00
_cell.angle_beta   90.00
_cell.angle_gamma   90.00
#
_symmetry.space_group_name_H-M   'P 1'
#
loop_
_entity.id
_entity.type
_entity.pdbx_description
1 polymer ?
#
loop_
_entity_poly.entity_id
_entity_poly.type
_entity_poly.pdbx_seq_one_letter_code
_entity_poly.pdbx_strand_id
1 'polypeptide(L)'
;SGYPFYNTSEFTLARLLNDSDNIAENFVSYIESFSANVQVIFNNLEFKKQIEKMDKNNRLYGVVKKFSEIDFDPKSIDGMKMGYIFEDIIRRFSENAEAGDHYTPREVIRLLVNILLAEGCNDLLTEEGKVATVLDAACGSGGMLSTTHDFLARKNPFIDVRLFGQEINPE
;
A
#
# COMPACT_ATOMS: atom_id res chain seq x y z
N SER A 1 -14.02 -5.86 -14.15
CA SER A 1 -13.98 -5.35 -12.78
C SER A 1 -13.40 -3.92 -12.67
N GLY A 2 -12.67 -3.40 -13.65
CA GLY A 2 -12.02 -2.08 -13.59
C GLY A 2 -10.74 -2.01 -12.73
N TYR A 3 -10.39 -3.08 -12.04
CA TYR A 3 -9.12 -3.18 -11.31
C TYR A 3 -8.02 -3.77 -12.20
N PRO A 4 -6.75 -3.33 -12.04
CA PRO A 4 -5.61 -3.81 -12.82
C PRO A 4 -5.12 -5.21 -12.39
N PHE A 5 -5.87 -5.91 -11.55
CA PHE A 5 -5.54 -7.23 -11.03
C PHE A 5 -6.78 -8.11 -10.86
N TYR A 6 -6.57 -9.41 -10.79
CA TYR A 6 -7.62 -10.41 -10.56
C TYR A 6 -7.06 -11.61 -9.78
N ASN A 7 -7.97 -12.43 -9.25
CA ASN A 7 -7.67 -13.72 -8.68
C ASN A 7 -8.59 -14.79 -9.30
N THR A 8 -8.04 -15.93 -9.68
CA THR A 8 -8.77 -17.06 -10.30
C THR A 8 -9.11 -18.17 -9.32
N SER A 9 -8.73 -18.03 -8.05
CA SER A 9 -9.00 -19.03 -7.01
C SER A 9 -10.49 -19.12 -6.70
N GLU A 10 -10.93 -20.33 -6.35
CA GLU A 10 -12.24 -20.55 -5.75
C GLU A 10 -12.27 -20.18 -4.25
N PHE A 11 -11.09 -19.97 -3.64
CA PHE A 11 -10.98 -19.57 -2.25
C PHE A 11 -11.25 -18.08 -2.07
N THR A 12 -11.78 -17.76 -0.91
CA THR A 12 -11.81 -16.44 -0.29
C THR A 12 -11.25 -16.58 1.13
N LEU A 13 -10.87 -15.48 1.80
CA LEU A 13 -10.40 -15.57 3.19
C LEU A 13 -11.40 -16.29 4.09
N ALA A 14 -12.71 -16.06 3.91
CA ALA A 14 -13.75 -16.76 4.66
C ALA A 14 -13.81 -18.26 4.33
N ARG A 15 -13.62 -18.66 3.06
CA ARG A 15 -13.63 -20.07 2.65
C ARG A 15 -12.41 -20.84 3.16
N LEU A 16 -11.25 -20.17 3.30
CA LEU A 16 -10.06 -20.79 3.88
C LEU A 16 -10.31 -21.31 5.30
N LEU A 17 -11.18 -20.68 6.05
CA LEU A 17 -11.51 -21.06 7.43
C LEU A 17 -12.35 -22.34 7.53
N ASN A 18 -12.95 -22.80 6.43
CA ASN A 18 -13.78 -24.02 6.42
C ASN A 18 -12.96 -25.30 6.45
N ASP A 19 -11.66 -25.21 6.17
CA ASP A 19 -10.71 -26.33 6.17
C ASP A 19 -9.45 -25.93 6.96
N SER A 20 -9.57 -26.00 8.27
CA SER A 20 -8.52 -25.58 9.20
C SER A 20 -7.25 -26.42 9.08
N ASP A 21 -7.38 -27.69 8.72
CA ASP A 21 -6.25 -28.63 8.69
C ASP A 21 -5.34 -28.39 7.48
N ASN A 22 -5.91 -27.88 6.38
CA ASN A 22 -5.19 -27.58 5.14
C ASN A 22 -5.11 -26.06 4.88
N ILE A 23 -5.35 -25.24 5.89
CA ILE A 23 -5.45 -23.77 5.71
C ILE A 23 -4.19 -23.16 5.10
N ALA A 24 -3.00 -23.67 5.44
CA ALA A 24 -1.74 -23.17 4.91
C ALA A 24 -1.61 -23.45 3.41
N GLU A 25 -1.88 -24.68 2.98
CA GLU A 25 -1.83 -25.10 1.58
C GLU A 25 -2.88 -24.35 0.75
N ASN A 26 -4.11 -24.26 1.26
CA ASN A 26 -5.21 -23.55 0.62
C ASN A 26 -4.91 -22.04 0.49
N PHE A 27 -4.26 -21.44 1.49
CA PHE A 27 -3.86 -20.03 1.43
C PHE A 27 -2.74 -19.79 0.43
N VAL A 28 -1.75 -20.69 0.36
CA VAL A 28 -0.72 -20.62 -0.69
C VAL A 28 -1.35 -20.70 -2.07
N SER A 29 -2.26 -21.66 -2.30
CA SER A 29 -3.01 -21.76 -3.55
C SER A 29 -3.81 -20.50 -3.89
N TYR A 30 -4.42 -19.87 -2.87
CA TYR A 30 -5.14 -18.61 -3.03
C TYR A 30 -4.23 -17.47 -3.49
N ILE A 31 -3.06 -17.28 -2.88
CA ILE A 31 -2.14 -16.21 -3.28
C ILE A 31 -1.49 -16.48 -4.65
N GLU A 32 -1.22 -17.73 -5.00
CA GLU A 32 -0.69 -18.10 -6.32
C GLU A 32 -1.68 -17.91 -7.47
N SER A 33 -2.96 -17.79 -7.16
CA SER A 33 -4.02 -17.58 -8.14
C SER A 33 -4.22 -16.10 -8.51
N PHE A 34 -3.48 -15.18 -7.92
CA PHE A 34 -3.50 -13.77 -8.32
C PHE A 34 -2.77 -13.54 -9.64
N SER A 35 -3.13 -12.47 -10.32
CA SER A 35 -2.45 -12.01 -11.54
C SER A 35 -0.95 -11.74 -11.30
N ALA A 36 -0.14 -11.86 -12.35
CA ALA A 36 1.32 -11.83 -12.26
C ALA A 36 1.88 -10.58 -11.55
N ASN A 37 1.28 -9.43 -11.76
CA ASN A 37 1.68 -8.18 -11.10
C ASN A 37 1.51 -8.20 -9.57
N VAL A 38 0.48 -8.90 -9.08
CA VAL A 38 0.26 -9.09 -7.63
C VAL A 38 1.18 -10.18 -7.07
N GLN A 39 1.44 -11.24 -7.85
CA GLN A 39 2.36 -12.30 -7.43
C GLN A 39 3.79 -11.78 -7.19
N VAL A 40 4.25 -10.78 -7.97
CA VAL A 40 5.54 -10.13 -7.73
C VAL A 40 5.61 -9.54 -6.32
N ILE A 41 4.53 -8.87 -5.88
CA ILE A 41 4.46 -8.29 -4.53
C ILE A 41 4.55 -9.38 -3.45
N PHE A 42 3.76 -10.46 -3.57
CA PHE A 42 3.80 -11.56 -2.63
C PHE A 42 5.17 -12.26 -2.57
N ASN A 43 5.85 -12.37 -3.71
CA ASN A 43 7.18 -12.96 -3.78
C ASN A 43 8.23 -12.06 -3.12
N ASN A 44 8.21 -10.75 -3.38
CA ASN A 44 9.12 -9.79 -2.76
C ASN A 44 8.98 -9.77 -1.22
N LEU A 45 7.74 -9.86 -0.74
CA LEU A 45 7.44 -9.95 0.70
C LEU A 45 7.69 -11.35 1.30
N GLU A 46 8.20 -12.32 0.52
CA GLU A 46 8.38 -13.71 0.94
C GLU A 46 7.13 -14.30 1.63
N PHE A 47 5.94 -13.95 1.14
CA PHE A 47 4.68 -14.14 1.84
C PHE A 47 4.40 -15.63 2.17
N LYS A 48 4.85 -16.55 1.32
CA LYS A 48 4.75 -18.00 1.58
C LYS A 48 5.49 -18.41 2.86
N LYS A 49 6.69 -17.87 3.08
CA LYS A 49 7.45 -18.12 4.32
C LYS A 49 6.72 -17.59 5.55
N GLN A 50 6.01 -16.47 5.41
CA GLN A 50 5.21 -15.93 6.51
C GLN A 50 4.01 -16.81 6.82
N ILE A 51 3.33 -17.37 5.80
CA ILE A 51 2.25 -18.35 5.97
C ILE A 51 2.76 -19.56 6.74
N GLU A 52 3.86 -20.18 6.28
CA GLU A 52 4.46 -21.35 6.95
C GLU A 52 4.86 -21.05 8.41
N LYS A 53 5.43 -19.88 8.65
CA LYS A 53 5.82 -19.44 10.01
C LYS A 53 4.61 -19.29 10.91
N MET A 54 3.53 -18.69 10.42
CA MET A 54 2.29 -18.55 11.18
C MET A 54 1.62 -19.88 11.45
N ASP A 55 1.63 -20.81 10.49
CA ASP A 55 1.06 -22.11 10.60
C ASP A 55 1.82 -22.96 11.64
N LYS A 56 3.14 -23.06 11.54
CA LYS A 56 4.01 -23.75 12.52
C LYS A 56 3.82 -23.26 13.96
N ASN A 57 3.40 -22.03 14.13
CA ASN A 57 3.14 -21.42 15.45
C ASN A 57 1.65 -21.45 15.84
N ASN A 58 0.80 -22.15 15.09
CA ASN A 58 -0.65 -22.23 15.31
C ASN A 58 -1.33 -20.83 15.36
N ARG A 59 -0.86 -19.88 14.52
CA ARG A 59 -1.39 -18.52 14.45
C ARG A 59 -2.16 -18.23 13.18
N LEU A 60 -1.93 -19.02 12.12
CA LEU A 60 -2.45 -18.75 10.78
C LEU A 60 -3.97 -18.64 10.77
N TYR A 61 -4.69 -19.62 11.35
CA TYR A 61 -6.15 -19.59 11.41
C TYR A 61 -6.70 -18.33 12.09
N GLY A 62 -6.12 -17.95 13.23
CA GLY A 62 -6.54 -16.76 13.97
C GLY A 62 -6.32 -15.46 13.18
N VAL A 63 -5.20 -15.36 12.45
CA VAL A 63 -4.88 -14.22 11.59
C VAL A 63 -5.87 -14.15 10.43
N VAL A 64 -6.05 -15.25 9.67
CA VAL A 64 -6.99 -15.30 8.54
C VAL A 64 -8.42 -14.96 9.00
N LYS A 65 -8.84 -15.50 10.15
CA LYS A 65 -10.15 -15.19 10.74
C LYS A 65 -10.31 -13.68 10.98
N LYS A 66 -9.33 -13.05 11.62
CA LYS A 66 -9.39 -11.60 11.89
C LYS A 66 -9.47 -10.78 10.61
N PHE A 67 -8.69 -11.12 9.61
CA PHE A 67 -8.74 -10.43 8.30
C PHE A 67 -10.05 -10.68 7.56
N SER A 68 -10.65 -11.87 7.66
CA SER A 68 -11.94 -12.17 7.02
C SER A 68 -13.13 -11.40 7.63
N GLU A 69 -12.98 -10.91 8.86
CA GLU A 69 -14.00 -10.11 9.56
C GLU A 69 -13.95 -8.62 9.20
N ILE A 70 -12.86 -8.16 8.54
CA ILE A 70 -12.68 -6.75 8.18
C ILE A 70 -13.22 -6.52 6.77
N ASP A 71 -14.06 -5.51 6.63
CA ASP A 71 -14.55 -5.05 5.34
C ASP A 71 -13.54 -4.08 4.71
N PHE A 72 -12.78 -4.58 3.73
CA PHE A 72 -11.82 -3.80 2.94
C PHE A 72 -12.42 -3.25 1.63
N ASP A 73 -13.75 -3.30 1.45
CA ASP A 73 -14.37 -2.74 0.24
C ASP A 73 -13.99 -1.25 0.10
N PRO A 74 -13.53 -0.80 -1.07
CA PRO A 74 -13.19 0.61 -1.32
C PRO A 74 -14.33 1.59 -1.04
N LYS A 75 -15.57 1.11 -0.98
CA LYS A 75 -16.74 1.91 -0.55
C LYS A 75 -16.77 2.13 0.95
N SER A 76 -16.23 1.20 1.73
CA SER A 76 -16.17 1.25 3.19
C SER A 76 -14.88 1.92 3.67
N ILE A 77 -13.75 1.59 3.01
CA ILE A 77 -12.43 2.12 3.32
C ILE A 77 -11.86 2.75 2.05
N ASP A 78 -11.91 4.07 1.98
CA ASP A 78 -11.28 4.83 0.88
C ASP A 78 -9.75 4.74 0.94
N GLY A 79 -9.08 5.10 -0.18
CA GLY A 79 -7.62 5.02 -0.29
C GLY A 79 -6.87 5.86 0.76
N MET A 80 -7.48 6.94 1.25
CA MET A 80 -6.88 7.79 2.29
C MET A 80 -6.89 7.05 3.64
N LYS A 81 -8.03 6.45 4.02
CA LYS A 81 -8.14 5.65 5.24
C LYS A 81 -7.23 4.44 5.19
N MET A 82 -7.15 3.76 4.04
CA MET A 82 -6.21 2.66 3.84
C MET A 82 -4.76 3.12 4.03
N GLY A 83 -4.38 4.28 3.50
CA GLY A 83 -3.07 4.89 3.72
C GLY A 83 -2.77 5.12 5.20
N TYR A 84 -3.73 5.63 5.98
CA TYR A 84 -3.56 5.80 7.44
C TYR A 84 -3.41 4.47 8.19
N ILE A 85 -4.12 3.42 7.77
CA ILE A 85 -3.98 2.08 8.36
C ILE A 85 -2.56 1.55 8.14
N PHE A 86 -2.06 1.62 6.91
CA PHE A 86 -0.69 1.20 6.59
C PHE A 86 0.34 2.00 7.38
N GLU A 87 0.18 3.31 7.45
CA GLU A 87 1.06 4.19 8.20
C GLU A 87 1.11 3.82 9.70
N ASP A 88 -0.05 3.56 10.33
CA ASP A 88 -0.11 3.16 11.72
C ASP A 88 0.53 1.78 11.96
N ILE A 89 0.35 0.85 11.03
CA ILE A 89 1.01 -0.46 11.06
C ILE A 89 2.53 -0.29 10.98
N ILE A 90 3.04 0.42 9.98
CA ILE A 90 4.48 0.65 9.80
C ILE A 90 5.05 1.33 11.06
N ARG A 91 4.39 2.36 11.57
CA ARG A 91 4.82 3.05 12.80
C ARG A 91 4.96 2.10 13.98
N ARG A 92 3.95 1.25 14.25
CA ARG A 92 3.96 0.29 15.37
C ARG A 92 5.05 -0.76 15.24
N PHE A 93 5.35 -1.20 14.02
CA PHE A 93 6.43 -2.14 13.77
C PHE A 93 7.80 -1.45 13.85
N SER A 94 7.89 -0.20 13.45
CA SER A 94 9.11 0.59 13.47
C SER A 94 9.51 1.03 14.88
N GLU A 95 8.58 1.21 15.82
CA GLU A 95 8.88 1.52 17.22
C GLU A 95 9.69 0.40 17.93
N ASN A 96 9.74 -0.81 17.37
CA ASN A 96 10.44 -1.96 17.91
C ASN A 96 11.74 -2.34 17.17
N ALA A 97 12.06 -1.65 16.08
CA ALA A 97 13.32 -1.82 15.36
C ALA A 97 14.13 -0.52 15.47
N GLU A 98 15.44 -0.56 15.20
CA GLU A 98 16.28 0.65 15.03
C GLU A 98 15.82 1.47 13.81
N ALA A 99 14.59 1.83 13.76
CA ALA A 99 13.75 2.09 12.60
C ALA A 99 13.55 3.57 12.30
N GLY A 100 14.45 4.43 12.74
CA GLY A 100 14.51 5.81 12.26
C GLY A 100 14.83 5.93 10.75
N ASP A 101 15.32 4.84 10.14
CA ASP A 101 15.89 4.89 8.79
C ASP A 101 14.89 4.62 7.65
N HIS A 102 13.65 4.20 7.94
CA HIS A 102 12.78 3.69 6.87
C HIS A 102 11.44 4.44 6.68
N TYR A 103 11.12 5.41 7.51
CA TYR A 103 9.82 6.06 7.42
C TYR A 103 9.85 7.55 7.76
N THR A 104 9.44 8.39 6.82
CA THR A 104 9.27 9.83 7.06
C THR A 104 7.85 10.11 7.56
N PRO A 105 7.67 10.71 8.76
CA PRO A 105 6.36 11.03 9.29
C PRO A 105 5.53 11.92 8.35
N ARG A 106 4.24 11.66 8.27
CA ARG A 106 3.33 12.33 7.34
C ARG A 106 3.26 13.84 7.53
N GLU A 107 3.40 14.32 8.76
CA GLU A 107 3.45 15.73 9.10
C GLU A 107 4.68 16.41 8.50
N VAL A 108 5.82 15.71 8.51
CA VAL A 108 7.08 16.17 7.88
C VAL A 108 6.91 16.19 6.36
N ILE A 109 6.35 15.13 5.79
CA ILE A 109 6.05 15.07 4.35
C ILE A 109 5.15 16.24 3.93
N ARG A 110 4.07 16.48 4.66
CA ARG A 110 3.16 17.60 4.39
C ARG A 110 3.86 18.96 4.48
N LEU A 111 4.72 19.14 5.48
CA LEU A 111 5.51 20.36 5.61
C LEU A 111 6.42 20.55 4.40
N LEU A 112 7.16 19.51 4.00
CA LEU A 112 8.05 19.55 2.84
C LEU A 112 7.31 19.85 1.55
N VAL A 113 6.16 19.19 1.29
CA VAL A 113 5.33 19.45 0.11
C VAL A 113 4.80 20.88 0.10
N ASN A 114 4.35 21.40 1.26
CA ASN A 114 3.90 22.79 1.34
C ASN A 114 5.04 23.80 1.08
N ILE A 115 6.24 23.54 1.58
CA ILE A 115 7.42 24.38 1.32
C ILE A 115 7.79 24.33 -0.17
N LEU A 116 7.86 23.11 -0.74
CA LEU A 116 8.23 22.91 -2.15
C LEU A 116 7.29 23.65 -3.11
N LEU A 117 6.01 23.71 -2.78
CA LEU A 117 4.97 24.30 -3.62
C LEU A 117 4.51 25.70 -3.15
N ALA A 118 5.23 26.31 -2.18
CA ALA A 118 4.86 27.60 -1.61
C ALA A 118 5.13 28.78 -2.54
N GLU A 119 6.27 28.76 -3.25
CA GLU A 119 6.68 29.85 -4.13
C GLU A 119 7.05 29.31 -5.53
N GLY A 120 6.77 30.10 -6.56
CA GLY A 120 7.14 29.78 -7.94
C GLY A 120 6.28 28.72 -8.64
N CYS A 121 5.29 28.14 -7.97
CA CYS A 121 4.42 27.09 -8.50
C CYS A 121 2.96 27.52 -8.69
N ASN A 122 2.67 28.82 -8.70
CA ASN A 122 1.31 29.34 -8.80
C ASN A 122 0.58 28.87 -10.06
N ASP A 123 1.28 28.74 -11.18
CA ASP A 123 0.73 28.24 -12.43
C ASP A 123 0.25 26.78 -12.30
N LEU A 124 0.98 25.91 -11.60
CA LEU A 124 0.56 24.53 -11.33
C LEU A 124 -0.70 24.48 -10.43
N LEU A 125 -0.85 25.46 -9.54
CA LEU A 125 -1.93 25.47 -8.56
C LEU A 125 -3.23 26.12 -9.10
N THR A 126 -3.16 26.92 -10.17
CA THR A 126 -4.30 27.76 -10.60
C THR A 126 -4.65 27.65 -12.09
N GLU A 127 -3.72 27.24 -12.96
CA GLU A 127 -3.97 27.22 -14.40
C GLU A 127 -4.46 25.84 -14.86
N GLU A 128 -5.44 25.82 -15.76
CA GLU A 128 -5.96 24.60 -16.37
C GLU A 128 -4.98 24.01 -17.39
N GLY A 129 -5.02 22.66 -17.54
CA GLY A 129 -4.24 21.94 -18.54
C GLY A 129 -2.74 21.86 -18.25
N LYS A 130 -2.31 22.23 -17.06
CA LYS A 130 -0.91 22.06 -16.65
C LYS A 130 -0.57 20.59 -16.39
N VAL A 131 0.67 20.24 -16.68
CA VAL A 131 1.25 18.94 -16.37
C VAL A 131 2.35 19.13 -15.34
N ALA A 132 2.22 18.49 -14.18
CA ALA A 132 3.26 18.43 -13.17
C ALA A 132 3.97 17.08 -13.21
N THR A 133 5.28 17.07 -13.35
CA THR A 133 6.10 15.86 -13.21
C THR A 133 6.81 15.90 -11.87
N VAL A 134 6.59 14.88 -11.06
CA VAL A 134 7.18 14.75 -9.73
C VAL A 134 8.06 13.50 -9.72
N LEU A 135 9.33 13.68 -9.38
CA LEU A 135 10.30 12.60 -9.23
C LEU A 135 10.77 12.53 -7.78
N ASP A 136 10.71 11.34 -7.21
CA ASP A 136 11.34 11.02 -5.93
C ASP A 136 12.36 9.90 -6.16
N ALA A 137 13.65 10.22 -6.03
CA ALA A 137 14.75 9.32 -6.32
C ALA A 137 15.06 8.33 -5.17
N ALA A 138 14.39 8.45 -4.03
CA ALA A 138 14.49 7.59 -2.86
C ALA A 138 13.12 7.48 -2.20
N CYS A 139 12.14 7.00 -2.98
CA CYS A 139 10.74 7.21 -2.67
C CYS A 139 10.21 6.35 -1.51
N GLY A 140 10.95 5.33 -1.08
CA GLY A 140 10.46 4.38 -0.10
C GLY A 140 9.08 3.84 -0.49
N SER A 141 8.12 3.95 0.41
CA SER A 141 6.71 3.57 0.16
C SER A 141 5.91 4.58 -0.69
N GLY A 142 6.53 5.62 -1.23
CA GLY A 142 5.88 6.62 -2.08
C GLY A 142 5.10 7.71 -1.33
N GLY A 143 5.38 7.91 -0.04
CA GLY A 143 4.66 8.89 0.79
C GLY A 143 4.75 10.33 0.29
N MET A 144 5.93 10.77 -0.17
CA MET A 144 6.12 12.11 -0.77
C MET A 144 5.33 12.24 -2.07
N LEU A 145 5.39 11.23 -2.93
CA LEU A 145 4.70 11.23 -4.23
C LEU A 145 3.19 11.32 -4.04
N SER A 146 2.61 10.44 -3.21
CA SER A 146 1.17 10.41 -2.96
C SER A 146 0.67 11.71 -2.31
N THR A 147 1.41 12.25 -1.34
CA THR A 147 1.03 13.51 -0.68
C THR A 147 1.12 14.71 -1.64
N THR A 148 2.14 14.75 -2.51
CA THR A 148 2.28 15.80 -3.52
C THR A 148 1.15 15.73 -4.54
N HIS A 149 0.81 14.52 -5.03
CA HIS A 149 -0.33 14.32 -5.92
C HIS A 149 -1.62 14.84 -5.31
N ASP A 150 -1.93 14.41 -4.07
CA ASP A 150 -3.16 14.81 -3.38
C ASP A 150 -3.21 16.31 -3.09
N PHE A 151 -2.06 16.92 -2.81
CA PHE A 151 -1.98 18.37 -2.62
C PHE A 151 -2.30 19.12 -3.91
N LEU A 152 -1.66 18.76 -5.02
CA LEU A 152 -1.87 19.39 -6.33
C LEU A 152 -3.29 19.17 -6.83
N ALA A 153 -3.81 17.94 -6.80
CA ALA A 153 -5.16 17.62 -7.25
C ALA A 153 -6.27 18.35 -6.45
N ARG A 154 -6.05 18.57 -5.15
CA ARG A 154 -6.98 19.37 -4.34
C ARG A 154 -6.94 20.86 -4.64
N LYS A 155 -5.78 21.39 -5.02
CA LYS A 155 -5.61 22.80 -5.36
C LYS A 155 -6.04 23.11 -6.78
N ASN A 156 -5.73 22.22 -7.71
CA ASN A 156 -6.06 22.33 -9.13
C ASN A 156 -6.64 21.01 -9.65
N PRO A 157 -7.97 20.84 -9.70
CA PRO A 157 -8.61 19.62 -10.17
C PRO A 157 -8.35 19.29 -11.66
N PHE A 158 -7.81 20.23 -12.43
CA PHE A 158 -7.54 20.08 -13.86
C PHE A 158 -6.07 19.80 -14.19
N ILE A 159 -5.23 19.63 -13.16
CA ILE A 159 -3.81 19.32 -13.35
C ILE A 159 -3.59 17.86 -13.69
N ASP A 160 -2.73 17.56 -14.65
CA ASP A 160 -2.22 16.19 -14.91
C ASP A 160 -0.94 15.98 -14.09
N VAL A 161 -1.00 15.16 -13.05
CA VAL A 161 0.15 14.88 -12.18
C VAL A 161 0.76 13.54 -12.55
N ARG A 162 2.03 13.55 -12.99
CA ARG A 162 2.80 12.37 -13.34
C ARG A 162 3.85 12.10 -12.29
N LEU A 163 3.78 10.92 -11.68
CA LEU A 163 4.65 10.52 -10.58
C LEU A 163 5.71 9.54 -11.07
N PHE A 164 6.95 9.75 -10.64
CA PHE A 164 8.07 8.87 -10.88
C PHE A 164 8.77 8.61 -9.55
N GLY A 165 8.91 7.34 -9.18
CA GLY A 165 9.60 6.92 -7.97
C GLY A 165 10.76 6.00 -8.33
N GLN A 166 11.85 6.13 -7.60
CA GLN A 166 12.96 5.19 -7.62
C GLN A 166 13.23 4.75 -6.18
N GLU A 167 13.39 3.45 -5.99
CA GLU A 167 13.73 2.87 -4.69
C GLU A 167 14.73 1.74 -4.92
N ILE A 168 15.70 1.60 -4.02
CA ILE A 168 16.71 0.56 -4.08
C ILE A 168 16.23 -0.73 -3.42
N ASN A 169 15.37 -0.61 -2.42
CA ASN A 169 14.77 -1.75 -1.74
C ASN A 169 13.55 -2.26 -2.54
N PRO A 170 13.49 -3.54 -2.94
CA PRO A 170 12.38 -4.11 -3.68
C PRO A 170 11.12 -4.41 -2.84
N GLU A 171 11.20 -4.30 -1.50
CA GLU A 171 10.11 -4.58 -0.57
C GLU A 171 9.00 -3.52 -0.52
#